data_65f2d7083e8911f91d8e9f1b35e18e8c
#
_entry.id   65f2d7083e8911f91d8e9f1b35e18e8c
#
_cell.length_a   1.000
_cell.length_b   1.000
_cell.length_c   1.000
_cell.angle_alpha   90.00
_cell.angle_beta   90.00
_cell.angle_gamma   90.00
#
_symmetry.space_group_name_H-M   'P 1'
#
loop_
_entity.id
_entity.type
_entity.pdbx_description
1 polymer ?
#
loop_
_entity_poly.entity_id
_entity_poly.type
_entity_poly.pdbx_seq_one_letter_code
_entity_poly.pdbx_strand_id
1 'polypeptide(L)'
;MNEQIVEDLKIIQEKEPDAYKAVEMVIHHIAGTYSDKYEVKEDTVIDTKKMLYNAKMGKYINIYQVNRYLQRVLSEGKKKSDLLNDIFKAIHYLVFEITRRIKQGEIDNAEYKV
;
A
#
# COMPACT_ATOMS: atom_id res chain seq x y z
N MET A 1 4.19 -18.25 3.53
CA MET A 1 3.35 -17.52 2.57
C MET A 1 2.30 -18.49 2.02
N ASN A 2 1.11 -18.00 1.73
CA ASN A 2 0.03 -18.80 1.16
C ASN A 2 0.47 -19.43 -0.17
N GLU A 3 0.22 -20.73 -0.37
CA GLU A 3 0.62 -21.46 -1.57
C GLU A 3 -0.02 -20.89 -2.84
N GLN A 4 -1.26 -20.41 -2.74
CA GLN A 4 -1.96 -19.81 -3.86
C GLN A 4 -1.26 -18.51 -4.31
N ILE A 5 -0.79 -17.70 -3.38
CA ILE A 5 -0.05 -16.47 -3.69
C ILE A 5 1.27 -16.81 -4.41
N VAL A 6 1.96 -17.86 -3.96
CA VAL A 6 3.21 -18.29 -4.61
C VAL A 6 2.94 -18.69 -6.05
N GLU A 7 1.88 -19.44 -6.32
CA GLU A 7 1.49 -19.84 -7.69
C GLU A 7 1.07 -18.63 -8.52
N ASP A 8 0.28 -17.72 -7.93
CA ASP A 8 -0.16 -16.49 -8.62
C ASP A 8 1.05 -15.65 -9.03
N LEU A 9 2.05 -15.52 -8.16
CA LEU A 9 3.29 -14.81 -8.48
C LEU A 9 4.05 -15.47 -9.63
N LYS A 10 4.08 -16.80 -9.69
CA LYS A 10 4.70 -17.54 -10.80
C LYS A 10 3.97 -17.27 -12.12
N ILE A 11 2.65 -17.24 -12.10
CA ILE A 11 1.84 -16.93 -13.27
C ILE A 11 2.19 -15.53 -13.79
N ILE A 12 2.24 -14.54 -12.93
CA ILE A 12 2.59 -13.17 -13.30
C ILE A 12 4.00 -13.13 -13.88
N GLN A 13 4.96 -13.80 -13.22
CA GLN A 13 6.34 -13.84 -13.66
C GLN A 13 6.49 -14.43 -15.07
N GLU A 14 5.73 -15.48 -15.36
CA GLU A 14 5.77 -16.14 -16.68
C GLU A 14 5.07 -15.33 -17.76
N LYS A 15 3.92 -14.71 -17.43
CA LYS A 15 3.08 -14.00 -18.40
C LYS A 15 3.53 -12.57 -18.65
N GLU A 16 4.01 -11.89 -17.63
CA GLU A 16 4.43 -10.48 -17.72
C GLU A 16 5.54 -10.21 -16.70
N PRO A 17 6.80 -10.48 -17.05
CA PRO A 17 7.94 -10.31 -16.14
C PRO A 17 8.06 -8.88 -15.57
N ASP A 18 7.71 -7.87 -16.35
CA ASP A 18 7.78 -6.48 -15.87
C ASP A 18 6.72 -6.19 -14.81
N ALA A 19 5.54 -6.79 -14.96
CA ALA A 19 4.49 -6.69 -13.93
C ALA A 19 4.92 -7.40 -12.64
N TYR A 20 5.57 -8.55 -12.75
CA TYR A 20 6.12 -9.26 -11.60
C TYR A 20 7.13 -8.38 -10.86
N LYS A 21 8.03 -7.74 -11.60
CA LYS A 21 9.02 -6.82 -11.03
C LYS A 21 8.34 -5.63 -10.33
N ALA A 22 7.30 -5.07 -10.94
CA ALA A 22 6.54 -3.98 -10.33
C ALA A 22 5.91 -4.41 -9.00
N VAL A 23 5.34 -5.61 -8.93
CA VAL A 23 4.77 -6.16 -7.70
C VAL A 23 5.85 -6.32 -6.62
N GLU A 24 7.02 -6.85 -6.99
CA GLU A 24 8.14 -6.97 -6.05
C GLU A 24 8.54 -5.61 -5.48
N MET A 25 8.62 -4.58 -6.33
CA MET A 25 8.97 -3.22 -5.91
C MET A 25 7.93 -2.65 -4.93
N VAL A 26 6.65 -2.87 -5.19
CA VAL A 26 5.56 -2.44 -4.29
C VAL A 26 5.66 -3.13 -2.93
N ILE A 27 5.85 -4.44 -2.93
CA ILE A 27 6.00 -5.22 -1.69
C ILE A 27 7.20 -4.71 -0.89
N HIS A 28 8.33 -4.49 -1.55
CA HIS A 28 9.54 -3.98 -0.91
C HIS A 28 9.30 -2.60 -0.28
N HIS A 29 8.63 -1.71 -1.00
CA HIS A 29 8.29 -0.37 -0.48
C HIS A 29 7.40 -0.47 0.76
N ILE A 30 6.34 -1.26 0.70
CA ILE A 30 5.42 -1.44 1.82
C ILE A 30 6.13 -2.05 3.03
N ALA A 31 6.89 -3.12 2.81
CA ALA A 31 7.65 -3.78 3.88
C ALA A 31 8.63 -2.81 4.56
N GLY A 32 9.25 -1.94 3.78
CA GLY A 32 10.19 -0.95 4.30
C GLY A 32 9.55 0.02 5.30
N THR A 33 8.27 0.33 5.14
CA THR A 33 7.56 1.23 6.07
C THR A 33 7.26 0.60 7.43
N TYR A 34 7.34 -0.72 7.52
CA TYR A 34 7.14 -1.46 8.78
C TYR A 34 8.45 -1.94 9.39
N SER A 35 9.59 -1.65 8.76
CA SER A 35 10.90 -2.02 9.28
C SER A 35 11.47 -0.92 10.18
N ASP A 36 12.45 -1.27 11.02
CA ASP A 36 13.13 -0.36 11.95
C ASP A 36 13.70 0.89 11.27
N LYS A 37 13.97 0.80 9.98
CA LYS A 37 14.51 1.91 9.18
C LYS A 37 13.60 3.14 9.20
N TYR A 38 12.30 2.95 9.38
CA TYR A 38 11.30 4.02 9.39
C TYR A 38 10.67 4.24 10.76
N GLU A 39 11.17 3.59 11.80
CA GLU A 39 10.75 3.85 13.16
C GLU A 39 11.24 5.23 13.59
N VAL A 40 10.42 6.21 13.27
CA VAL A 40 10.55 7.55 13.83
C VAL A 40 9.67 7.56 15.08
N LYS A 41 10.25 7.76 16.23
CA LYS A 41 9.56 7.89 17.53
C LYS A 41 8.26 7.09 17.65
N GLU A 42 8.30 6.02 18.41
CA GLU A 42 7.23 5.05 18.65
C GLU A 42 5.83 5.65 18.79
N ASP A 43 5.71 6.76 19.53
CA ASP A 43 4.44 7.45 19.77
C ASP A 43 3.81 8.04 18.50
N THR A 44 4.61 8.63 17.63
CA THR A 44 4.14 9.25 16.40
C THR A 44 3.61 8.20 15.41
N VAL A 45 4.28 7.06 15.32
CA VAL A 45 3.88 5.96 14.43
C VAL A 45 2.56 5.35 14.91
N ILE A 46 2.40 5.15 16.21
CA ILE A 46 1.17 4.59 16.79
C ILE A 46 -0.03 5.50 16.52
N ASP A 47 0.12 6.81 16.74
CA ASP A 47 -0.94 7.77 16.52
C ASP A 47 -1.34 7.86 15.04
N THR A 48 -0.37 7.86 14.15
CA THR A 48 -0.61 7.88 12.71
C THR A 48 -1.38 6.63 12.28
N LYS A 49 -0.97 5.44 12.74
CA LYS A 49 -1.66 4.20 12.43
C LYS A 49 -3.09 4.18 12.97
N LYS A 50 -3.30 4.68 14.20
CA LYS A 50 -4.63 4.80 14.77
C LYS A 50 -5.54 5.66 13.90
N MET A 51 -5.04 6.79 13.41
CA MET A 51 -5.79 7.66 12.51
C MET A 51 -6.15 6.95 11.21
N LEU A 52 -5.17 6.27 10.60
CA LEU A 52 -5.36 5.57 9.33
C LEU A 52 -6.37 4.42 9.42
N TYR A 53 -6.45 3.78 10.59
CA TYR A 53 -7.35 2.64 10.80
C TYR A 53 -8.66 3.01 11.49
N ASN A 54 -8.87 4.28 11.81
CA ASN A 54 -10.12 4.76 12.40
C ASN A 54 -11.26 4.66 11.39
N ALA A 55 -12.42 4.16 11.83
CA ALA A 55 -13.57 3.91 10.96
C ALA A 55 -14.06 5.17 10.23
N LYS A 56 -14.06 6.31 10.90
CA LYS A 56 -14.54 7.57 10.31
C LYS A 56 -13.42 8.35 9.61
N MET A 57 -12.34 8.60 10.33
CA MET A 57 -11.25 9.45 9.83
C MET A 57 -10.36 8.75 8.81
N GLY A 58 -10.05 7.46 9.05
CA GLY A 58 -9.15 6.70 8.19
C GLY A 58 -9.62 6.64 6.75
N LYS A 59 -10.90 6.42 6.53
CA LYS A 59 -11.52 6.39 5.19
C LYS A 59 -11.21 7.68 4.41
N TYR A 60 -11.45 8.84 5.02
CA TYR A 60 -11.20 10.12 4.37
C TYR A 60 -9.73 10.39 4.17
N ILE A 61 -8.90 10.09 5.18
CA ILE A 61 -7.45 10.30 5.12
C ILE A 61 -6.84 9.45 4.02
N ASN A 62 -7.15 8.16 3.98
CA ASN A 62 -6.58 7.24 3.00
C ASN A 62 -6.96 7.62 1.58
N ILE A 63 -8.22 7.90 1.30
CA ILE A 63 -8.68 8.28 -0.04
C ILE A 63 -8.13 9.65 -0.44
N TYR A 64 -8.09 10.61 0.49
CA TYR A 64 -7.49 11.92 0.24
C TYR A 64 -6.02 11.78 -0.19
N GLN A 65 -5.25 10.97 0.53
CA GLN A 65 -3.83 10.78 0.22
C GLN A 65 -3.61 10.07 -1.12
N VAL A 66 -4.45 9.08 -1.44
CA VAL A 66 -4.41 8.42 -2.76
C VAL A 66 -4.57 9.47 -3.86
N ASN A 67 -5.62 10.30 -3.77
CA ASN A 67 -5.88 11.34 -4.75
C ASN A 67 -4.74 12.35 -4.84
N ARG A 68 -4.21 12.77 -3.68
CA ARG A 68 -3.10 13.72 -3.62
C ARG A 68 -1.87 13.18 -4.36
N TYR A 69 -1.48 11.93 -4.10
CA TYR A 69 -0.31 11.35 -4.75
C TYR A 69 -0.54 11.09 -6.24
N LEU A 70 -1.76 10.70 -6.65
CA LEU A 70 -2.08 10.55 -8.06
C LEU A 70 -2.02 11.90 -8.81
N GLN A 71 -2.46 12.99 -8.20
CA GLN A 71 -2.32 14.32 -8.77
C GLN A 71 -0.84 14.70 -8.94
N ARG A 72 0.01 14.34 -7.98
CA ARG A 72 1.45 14.58 -8.09
C ARG A 72 2.08 13.80 -9.24
N VAL A 73 1.62 12.58 -9.49
CA VAL A 73 2.10 11.77 -10.62
C VAL A 73 1.81 12.44 -11.95
N LEU A 74 0.69 13.14 -12.06
CA LEU A 74 0.31 13.86 -13.28
C LEU A 74 1.01 15.22 -13.42
N SER A 75 1.74 15.70 -12.41
CA SER A 75 2.43 16.97 -12.45
C SER A 75 3.64 16.93 -13.37
N GLU A 76 3.83 17.99 -14.18
CA GLU A 76 4.98 18.11 -15.07
C GLU A 76 6.25 18.50 -14.30
N GLY A 77 7.41 18.19 -14.87
CA GLY A 77 8.70 18.63 -14.37
C GLY A 77 9.27 17.87 -13.20
N LYS A 78 8.64 16.78 -12.78
CA LYS A 78 9.15 15.95 -11.68
C LYS A 78 10.17 14.92 -12.16
N LYS A 79 11.11 14.59 -11.29
CA LYS A 79 12.08 13.51 -11.52
C LYS A 79 11.36 12.16 -11.57
N LYS A 80 11.86 11.23 -12.38
CA LYS A 80 11.30 9.88 -12.50
C LYS A 80 11.22 9.14 -11.17
N SER A 81 12.23 9.30 -10.30
CA SER A 81 12.25 8.68 -8.97
C SER A 81 11.14 9.21 -8.06
N ASP A 82 10.84 10.50 -8.15
CA ASP A 82 9.77 11.12 -7.36
C ASP A 82 8.40 10.64 -7.81
N LEU A 83 8.20 10.50 -9.13
CA LEU A 83 6.97 9.96 -9.70
C LEU A 83 6.73 8.51 -9.24
N LEU A 84 7.78 7.69 -9.25
CA LEU A 84 7.68 6.30 -8.81
C LEU A 84 7.34 6.23 -7.32
N ASN A 85 7.97 7.04 -6.48
CA ASN A 85 7.66 7.12 -5.06
C ASN A 85 6.21 7.55 -4.82
N ASP A 86 5.70 8.50 -5.59
CA ASP A 86 4.32 8.97 -5.48
C ASP A 86 3.34 7.84 -5.83
N ILE A 87 3.64 7.03 -6.85
CA ILE A 87 2.84 5.85 -7.20
C ILE A 87 2.85 4.83 -6.05
N PHE A 88 4.01 4.53 -5.49
CA PHE A 88 4.11 3.60 -4.35
C PHE A 88 3.31 4.09 -3.14
N LYS A 89 3.36 5.38 -2.84
CA LYS A 89 2.60 5.96 -1.73
C LYS A 89 1.10 5.85 -1.98
N ALA A 90 0.65 6.12 -3.21
CA ALA A 90 -0.77 5.95 -3.57
C ALA A 90 -1.22 4.50 -3.35
N ILE A 91 -0.46 3.53 -3.81
CA ILE A 91 -0.75 2.10 -3.61
C ILE A 91 -0.78 1.76 -2.12
N HIS A 92 0.20 2.27 -1.35
CA HIS A 92 0.28 1.98 0.08
C HIS A 92 -0.94 2.53 0.83
N TYR A 93 -1.43 3.73 0.51
CA TYR A 93 -2.64 4.26 1.12
C TYR A 93 -3.89 3.45 0.73
N LEU A 94 -3.92 2.85 -0.46
CA LEU A 94 -4.96 1.89 -0.82
C LEU A 94 -4.88 0.63 0.06
N VAL A 95 -3.67 0.14 0.32
CA VAL A 95 -3.46 -0.99 1.24
C VAL A 95 -3.92 -0.61 2.66
N PHE A 96 -3.63 0.60 3.12
CA PHE A 96 -4.13 1.09 4.41
C PHE A 96 -5.66 1.09 4.45
N GLU A 97 -6.32 1.49 3.38
CA GLU A 97 -7.79 1.49 3.33
C GLU A 97 -8.37 0.08 3.40
N ILE A 98 -7.78 -0.87 2.68
CA ILE A 98 -8.18 -2.29 2.78
C ILE A 98 -7.96 -2.80 4.20
N THR A 99 -6.80 -2.50 4.79
CA THR A 99 -6.47 -2.89 6.16
C THR A 99 -7.48 -2.32 7.16
N ARG A 100 -7.85 -1.05 7.01
CA ARG A 100 -8.86 -0.41 7.84
C ARG A 100 -10.19 -1.17 7.77
N ARG A 101 -10.64 -1.50 6.57
CA ARG A 101 -11.90 -2.22 6.35
C ARG A 101 -11.88 -3.60 7.00
N ILE A 102 -10.75 -4.30 6.91
CA ILE A 102 -10.58 -5.59 7.57
C ILE A 102 -10.68 -5.42 9.09
N LYS A 103 -9.97 -4.45 9.66
CA LYS A 103 -9.97 -4.20 11.12
C LYS A 103 -11.34 -3.77 11.65
N GLN A 104 -12.14 -3.11 10.84
CA GLN A 104 -13.48 -2.65 11.21
C GLN A 104 -14.57 -3.69 10.90
N GLY A 105 -14.20 -4.85 10.38
CA GLY A 105 -15.15 -5.90 10.05
C GLY A 105 -15.99 -5.63 8.81
N GLU A 106 -15.61 -4.64 7.99
CA GLU A 106 -16.32 -4.29 6.75
C GLU A 106 -16.00 -5.25 5.60
N ILE A 107 -14.89 -5.99 5.70
CA ILE A 107 -14.49 -7.02 4.74
C ILE A 107 -14.27 -8.30 5.52
N ASP A 108 -14.96 -9.36 5.12
CA ASP A 108 -14.77 -10.68 5.69
C ASP A 108 -13.60 -11.37 4.99
N ASN A 109 -12.55 -11.67 5.75
CA ASN A 109 -11.39 -12.41 5.23
C ASN A 109 -11.78 -13.78 4.66
N ALA A 110 -12.85 -14.39 5.15
CA ALA A 110 -13.33 -15.67 4.65
C ALA A 110 -13.94 -15.57 3.25
N GLU A 111 -14.43 -14.39 2.85
CA GLU A 111 -14.97 -14.14 1.52
C GLU A 111 -13.88 -14.04 0.46
N TYR A 112 -12.67 -13.63 0.85
CA TYR A 112 -11.54 -13.53 -0.04
C TYR A 112 -10.66 -14.77 0.10
N LYS A 113 -10.83 -15.69 -0.81
CA LYS A 113 -10.09 -16.95 -0.82
C LYS A 113 -8.81 -16.80 -1.64
N VAL A 114 -7.72 -16.65 -0.94
CA VAL A 114 -6.39 -16.63 -1.54
C VAL A 114 -5.67 -17.91 -1.21
#